data_05684c104fb9f8e913e66b5c362d4b94
#
_entry.id   05684c104fb9f8e913e66b5c362d4b94
#
_cell.length_a   1.000
_cell.length_b   1.000
_cell.length_c   1.000
_cell.angle_alpha   90.00
_cell.angle_beta   90.00
_cell.angle_gamma   90.00
#
_symmetry.space_group_name_H-M   'P 1'
#
loop_
_entity.id
_entity.type
_entity.pdbx_description
1 polymer ?
#
loop_
_entity_poly.entity_id
_entity_poly.type
_entity_poly.pdbx_seq_one_letter_code
_entity_poly.pdbx_strand_id
1 'polypeptide(L)'
;IAYYTEKMHSIGITDIVVDVKSIMGETLYDSKYAPYMGEFEGTVRSRDYDMMRHFIDEGHKRGMRVHGSLNIFAGGHIFFNRGIIFNEHPEWQSIVYRPDGSLVPISEIKTNYNGMLNPSNPEVREYQKNILVEFAERYPDADGIIFDRLRYDNITSDFSELSRQQFEEWSGLKLEKYPEDIIYWEDGNMRHSKYFKEWVEWRATVIKSFVE
;
A
#
# COMPACT_ATOMS: atom_id res chain seq x y z
N ILE A 1 -11.72 -14.79 18.78
CA ILE A 1 -10.26 -14.66 18.83
C ILE A 1 -9.68 -15.64 19.83
N ALA A 2 -10.07 -15.64 21.11
CA ALA A 2 -9.51 -16.52 22.16
C ALA A 2 -9.41 -18.01 21.74
N TYR A 3 -10.47 -18.57 21.16
CA TYR A 3 -10.47 -19.96 20.66
C TYR A 3 -9.40 -20.20 19.59
N TYR A 4 -9.28 -19.29 18.62
CA TYR A 4 -8.29 -19.44 17.54
C TYR A 4 -6.86 -19.27 18.05
N THR A 5 -6.63 -18.31 18.95
CA THR A 5 -5.32 -18.05 19.55
C THR A 5 -4.85 -19.25 20.38
N GLU A 6 -5.75 -19.86 21.16
CA GLU A 6 -5.46 -21.09 21.90
C GLU A 6 -5.10 -22.25 20.96
N LYS A 7 -5.87 -22.43 19.89
CA LYS A 7 -5.60 -23.48 18.89
C LYS A 7 -4.26 -23.27 18.19
N MET A 8 -3.94 -22.02 17.77
CA MET A 8 -2.64 -21.68 17.19
C MET A 8 -1.49 -21.98 18.15
N HIS A 9 -1.62 -21.57 19.42
CA HIS A 9 -0.61 -21.86 20.44
C HIS A 9 -0.41 -23.38 20.64
N SER A 10 -1.50 -24.17 20.71
CA SER A 10 -1.45 -25.62 20.93
C SER A 10 -0.71 -26.40 19.84
N ILE A 11 -0.56 -25.83 18.64
CA ILE A 11 0.19 -26.41 17.52
C ILE A 11 1.58 -25.77 17.32
N GLY A 12 2.03 -24.96 18.29
CA GLY A 12 3.38 -24.40 18.31
C GLY A 12 3.57 -23.09 17.54
N ILE A 13 2.51 -22.37 17.16
CA ILE A 13 2.62 -21.03 16.57
C ILE A 13 3.05 -20.05 17.66
N THR A 14 4.07 -19.24 17.38
CA THR A 14 4.67 -18.28 18.30
C THR A 14 4.37 -16.83 17.95
N ASP A 15 3.95 -16.57 16.71
CA ASP A 15 3.72 -15.23 16.19
C ASP A 15 2.38 -15.16 15.45
N ILE A 16 1.64 -14.08 15.68
CA ILE A 16 0.39 -13.76 14.99
C ILE A 16 0.59 -12.48 14.22
N VAL A 17 0.19 -12.47 12.95
CA VAL A 17 0.13 -11.27 12.12
C VAL A 17 -1.33 -10.93 11.86
N VAL A 18 -1.73 -9.73 12.25
CA VAL A 18 -3.09 -9.21 12.05
C VAL A 18 -3.06 -8.15 10.95
N ASP A 19 -3.78 -8.38 9.86
CA ASP A 19 -3.90 -7.39 8.79
C ASP A 19 -4.88 -6.28 9.20
N VAL A 20 -4.34 -5.20 9.75
CA VAL A 20 -5.11 -4.09 10.34
C VAL A 20 -5.44 -2.97 9.38
N LYS A 21 -4.71 -2.85 8.28
CA LYS A 21 -5.05 -1.97 7.15
C LYS A 21 -5.07 -2.81 5.87
N SER A 22 -6.27 -3.07 5.39
CA SER A 22 -6.51 -3.94 4.24
C SER A 22 -5.98 -3.36 2.92
N ILE A 23 -5.96 -4.19 1.87
CA ILE A 23 -5.65 -3.75 0.50
C ILE A 23 -6.66 -2.73 -0.06
N MET A 24 -7.83 -2.59 0.55
CA MET A 24 -8.78 -1.53 0.21
C MET A 24 -8.36 -0.16 0.73
N GLY A 25 -7.31 -0.11 1.57
CA GLY A 25 -6.89 1.11 2.25
C GLY A 25 -7.70 1.42 3.51
N GLU A 26 -8.62 0.54 3.89
CA GLU A 26 -9.49 0.67 5.06
C GLU A 26 -8.89 -0.03 6.27
N THR A 27 -9.11 0.49 7.47
CA THR A 27 -8.60 -0.06 8.73
C THR A 27 -9.65 -0.90 9.46
N LEU A 28 -9.18 -1.86 10.26
CA LEU A 28 -10.00 -2.70 11.14
C LEU A 28 -10.12 -2.13 12.57
N TYR A 29 -9.64 -0.91 12.78
CA TYR A 29 -9.85 -0.09 13.98
C TYR A 29 -10.36 1.29 13.57
N ASP A 30 -11.00 1.99 14.48
CA ASP A 30 -11.53 3.34 14.22
C ASP A 30 -10.39 4.36 14.13
N SER A 31 -9.91 4.56 12.91
CA SER A 31 -8.83 5.49 12.58
C SER A 31 -9.37 6.91 12.39
N LYS A 32 -8.55 7.91 12.73
CA LYS A 32 -8.82 9.33 12.42
C LYS A 32 -8.49 9.68 10.97
N TYR A 33 -7.70 8.86 10.31
CA TYR A 33 -7.14 9.15 8.98
C TYR A 33 -7.73 8.24 7.90
N ALA A 34 -7.80 6.93 8.14
CA ALA A 34 -8.25 5.96 7.16
C ALA A 34 -9.73 5.60 7.35
N PRO A 35 -10.47 5.30 6.28
CA PRO A 35 -11.82 4.78 6.38
C PRO A 35 -11.87 3.49 7.20
N TYR A 36 -12.91 3.33 8.01
CA TYR A 36 -13.14 2.11 8.78
C TYR A 36 -13.83 1.04 7.93
N MET A 37 -13.30 -0.18 7.94
CA MET A 37 -13.95 -1.34 7.30
C MET A 37 -15.11 -1.86 8.16
N GLY A 38 -16.20 -1.09 8.20
CA GLY A 38 -17.39 -1.40 9.01
C GLY A 38 -18.27 -2.50 8.43
N GLU A 39 -18.21 -2.71 7.12
CA GLU A 39 -18.97 -3.75 6.41
C GLU A 39 -18.16 -4.30 5.25
N PHE A 40 -18.16 -5.63 5.10
CA PHE A 40 -17.63 -6.32 3.93
C PHE A 40 -18.38 -7.62 3.67
N GLU A 41 -18.90 -7.79 2.45
CA GLU A 41 -19.64 -9.00 2.01
C GLU A 41 -20.74 -9.46 3.00
N GLY A 42 -21.53 -8.49 3.49
CA GLY A 42 -22.62 -8.73 4.41
C GLY A 42 -22.20 -8.93 5.88
N THR A 43 -20.90 -8.93 6.16
CA THR A 43 -20.38 -8.96 7.53
C THR A 43 -20.24 -7.55 8.07
N VAL A 44 -21.05 -7.19 9.06
CA VAL A 44 -20.99 -5.88 9.73
C VAL A 44 -20.11 -5.97 10.98
N ARG A 45 -19.21 -5.00 11.15
CA ARG A 45 -18.35 -4.85 12.33
C ARG A 45 -18.73 -3.61 13.12
N SER A 46 -18.85 -3.76 14.43
CA SER A 46 -18.99 -2.58 15.31
C SER A 46 -17.66 -1.82 15.39
N ARG A 47 -17.72 -0.50 15.39
CA ARG A 47 -16.55 0.37 15.64
C ARG A 47 -15.97 0.19 17.05
N ASP A 48 -16.81 -0.24 18.00
CA ASP A 48 -16.39 -0.52 19.39
C ASP A 48 -15.61 -1.84 19.53
N TYR A 49 -15.57 -2.67 18.47
CA TYR A 49 -14.84 -3.93 18.49
C TYR A 49 -13.42 -3.73 17.97
N ASP A 50 -12.47 -3.60 18.89
CA ASP A 50 -11.05 -3.49 18.58
C ASP A 50 -10.41 -4.87 18.42
N MET A 51 -10.41 -5.37 17.18
CA MET A 51 -9.90 -6.69 16.86
C MET A 51 -8.40 -6.83 17.18
N MET A 52 -7.61 -5.81 16.89
CA MET A 52 -6.16 -5.84 17.14
C MET A 52 -5.87 -5.94 18.65
N ARG A 53 -6.57 -5.16 19.49
CA ARG A 53 -6.46 -5.24 20.95
C ARG A 53 -6.77 -6.64 21.47
N HIS A 54 -7.84 -7.26 20.97
CA HIS A 54 -8.18 -8.62 21.34
C HIS A 54 -7.13 -9.67 20.96
N PHE A 55 -6.46 -9.50 19.80
CA PHE A 55 -5.36 -10.39 19.42
C PHE A 55 -4.13 -10.18 20.29
N ILE A 56 -3.78 -8.95 20.63
CA ILE A 56 -2.66 -8.63 21.54
C ILE A 56 -2.91 -9.28 22.90
N ASP A 57 -4.07 -9.02 23.52
CA ASP A 57 -4.42 -9.54 24.84
C ASP A 57 -4.40 -11.07 24.90
N GLU A 58 -5.03 -11.74 23.92
CA GLU A 58 -5.09 -13.19 23.90
C GLU A 58 -3.78 -13.87 23.47
N GLY A 59 -3.00 -13.22 22.60
CA GLY A 59 -1.66 -13.67 22.21
C GLY A 59 -0.68 -13.61 23.38
N HIS A 60 -0.59 -12.45 24.02
CA HIS A 60 0.31 -12.23 25.15
C HIS A 60 0.01 -13.13 26.35
N LYS A 61 -1.28 -13.42 26.65
CA LYS A 61 -1.66 -14.41 27.67
C LYS A 61 -1.04 -15.80 27.45
N ARG A 62 -0.66 -16.11 26.21
CA ARG A 62 -0.10 -17.40 25.80
C ARG A 62 1.39 -17.32 25.43
N GLY A 63 2.02 -16.17 25.68
CA GLY A 63 3.45 -15.93 25.33
C GLY A 63 3.72 -15.84 23.83
N MET A 64 2.68 -15.56 23.01
CA MET A 64 2.82 -15.34 21.56
C MET A 64 3.08 -13.86 21.29
N ARG A 65 3.85 -13.58 20.24
CA ARG A 65 4.02 -12.21 19.71
C ARG A 65 2.90 -11.87 18.76
N VAL A 66 2.48 -10.59 18.76
CA VAL A 66 1.39 -10.10 17.90
C VAL A 66 1.83 -8.86 17.13
N HIS A 67 1.79 -8.95 15.81
CA HIS A 67 2.23 -7.91 14.89
C HIS A 67 1.04 -7.36 14.10
N GLY A 68 1.01 -6.03 13.90
CA GLY A 68 0.07 -5.41 12.97
C GLY A 68 0.66 -5.33 11.57
N SER A 69 -0.08 -5.79 10.57
CA SER A 69 0.27 -5.62 9.16
C SER A 69 -0.54 -4.48 8.53
N LEU A 70 0.15 -3.56 7.86
CA LEU A 70 -0.46 -2.45 7.14
C LEU A 70 -0.06 -2.48 5.67
N ASN A 71 -1.04 -2.52 4.78
CA ASN A 71 -0.83 -2.40 3.34
C ASN A 71 -0.55 -0.94 2.97
N ILE A 72 0.72 -0.52 3.02
CA ILE A 72 1.12 0.89 3.02
C ILE A 72 0.56 1.64 1.81
N PHE A 73 1.01 1.33 0.60
CA PHE A 73 0.58 2.05 -0.60
C PHE A 73 -0.65 1.42 -1.29
N ALA A 74 -1.44 0.59 -0.59
CA ALA A 74 -2.74 0.17 -1.08
C ALA A 74 -3.81 1.22 -0.73
N GLY A 75 -4.57 1.65 -1.72
CA GLY A 75 -5.61 2.68 -1.59
C GLY A 75 -6.96 2.28 -2.16
N GLY A 76 -7.11 1.03 -2.65
CA GLY A 76 -8.39 0.56 -3.16
C GLY A 76 -8.34 -0.84 -3.74
N HIS A 77 -9.53 -1.40 -3.94
CA HIS A 77 -9.74 -2.69 -4.60
C HIS A 77 -10.57 -2.49 -5.87
N ILE A 78 -9.96 -2.72 -7.03
CA ILE A 78 -10.52 -2.37 -8.34
C ILE A 78 -11.83 -3.13 -8.65
N PHE A 79 -11.91 -4.42 -8.29
CA PHE A 79 -13.10 -5.22 -8.57
C PHE A 79 -14.33 -4.82 -7.73
N PHE A 80 -14.10 -4.26 -6.55
CA PHE A 80 -15.17 -3.76 -5.68
C PHE A 80 -15.43 -2.26 -5.86
N ASN A 81 -14.63 -1.54 -6.65
CA ASN A 81 -14.62 -0.08 -6.75
C ASN A 81 -14.65 0.58 -5.36
N ARG A 82 -13.82 0.08 -4.45
CA ARG A 82 -13.82 0.46 -3.04
C ARG A 82 -12.44 0.90 -2.60
N GLY A 83 -12.38 1.92 -1.74
CA GLY A 83 -11.16 2.50 -1.21
C GLY A 83 -11.02 3.98 -1.57
N ILE A 84 -10.01 4.63 -1.00
CA ILE A 84 -9.82 6.09 -1.04
C ILE A 84 -9.66 6.62 -2.47
N ILE A 85 -9.05 5.85 -3.37
CA ILE A 85 -8.89 6.22 -4.79
C ILE A 85 -10.19 6.28 -5.59
N PHE A 86 -11.28 5.71 -5.08
CA PHE A 86 -12.60 5.74 -5.73
C PHE A 86 -13.51 6.80 -5.12
N ASN A 87 -13.37 7.07 -3.81
CA ASN A 87 -14.34 7.82 -3.07
C ASN A 87 -13.89 9.27 -2.78
N GLU A 88 -12.58 9.49 -2.55
CA GLU A 88 -12.09 10.75 -2.00
C GLU A 88 -10.91 11.33 -2.79
N HIS A 89 -9.91 10.50 -3.15
CA HIS A 89 -8.65 10.92 -3.74
C HIS A 89 -8.28 10.14 -5.01
N PRO A 90 -9.05 10.27 -6.10
CA PRO A 90 -8.71 9.59 -7.36
C PRO A 90 -7.36 10.03 -7.94
N GLU A 91 -6.89 11.24 -7.61
CA GLU A 91 -5.59 11.79 -8.03
C GLU A 91 -4.39 11.15 -7.33
N TRP A 92 -4.59 10.39 -6.25
CA TRP A 92 -3.52 9.73 -5.51
C TRP A 92 -3.08 8.39 -6.12
N GLN A 93 -3.83 7.86 -7.07
CA GLN A 93 -3.55 6.57 -7.66
C GLN A 93 -2.33 6.59 -8.59
N SER A 94 -1.65 5.46 -8.68
CA SER A 94 -0.55 5.27 -9.63
C SER A 94 -1.05 5.33 -11.08
N ILE A 95 -0.22 5.88 -11.96
CA ILE A 95 -0.47 5.92 -13.42
C ILE A 95 0.31 4.81 -14.11
N VAL A 96 -0.38 4.02 -14.90
CA VAL A 96 0.17 2.84 -15.61
C VAL A 96 0.42 3.17 -17.07
N TYR A 97 1.63 2.84 -17.55
CA TYR A 97 2.00 2.90 -18.95
C TYR A 97 1.67 1.59 -19.65
N ARG A 98 0.77 1.63 -20.62
CA ARG A 98 0.22 0.45 -21.31
C ARG A 98 0.92 0.16 -22.64
N PRO A 99 0.78 -1.09 -23.17
CA PRO A 99 1.36 -1.48 -24.47
C PRO A 99 0.86 -0.65 -25.67
N ASP A 100 -0.32 -0.04 -25.56
CA ASP A 100 -0.88 0.84 -26.59
C ASP A 100 -0.34 2.28 -26.54
N GLY A 101 0.62 2.55 -25.64
CA GLY A 101 1.23 3.87 -25.42
C GLY A 101 0.42 4.78 -24.50
N SER A 102 -0.73 4.36 -24.01
CA SER A 102 -1.55 5.17 -23.12
C SER A 102 -1.04 5.19 -21.69
N LEU A 103 -1.24 6.32 -21.01
CA LEU A 103 -1.04 6.51 -19.57
C LEU A 103 -2.43 6.56 -18.91
N VAL A 104 -2.72 5.58 -18.06
CA VAL A 104 -4.06 5.45 -17.45
C VAL A 104 -3.95 5.26 -15.93
N PRO A 105 -4.94 5.74 -15.16
CA PRO A 105 -5.05 5.42 -13.75
C PRO A 105 -5.09 3.92 -13.50
N ILE A 106 -4.45 3.45 -12.43
CA ILE A 106 -4.40 2.02 -12.11
C ILE A 106 -5.79 1.40 -11.93
N SER A 107 -6.78 2.17 -11.50
CA SER A 107 -8.18 1.73 -11.38
C SER A 107 -8.83 1.30 -12.71
N GLU A 108 -8.24 1.68 -13.84
CA GLU A 108 -8.70 1.24 -15.18
C GLU A 108 -8.11 -0.12 -15.61
N ILE A 109 -7.10 -0.63 -14.90
CA ILE A 109 -6.46 -1.91 -15.19
C ILE A 109 -7.28 -3.07 -14.62
N LYS A 110 -8.30 -3.51 -15.36
CA LYS A 110 -9.26 -4.53 -14.89
C LYS A 110 -8.67 -5.94 -14.70
N THR A 111 -7.44 -6.19 -15.12
CA THR A 111 -6.70 -7.42 -14.84
C THR A 111 -5.97 -7.41 -13.50
N ASN A 112 -5.91 -6.25 -12.83
CA ASN A 112 -5.33 -6.07 -11.51
C ASN A 112 -6.45 -5.75 -10.51
N TYR A 113 -6.44 -6.37 -9.33
CA TYR A 113 -7.39 -6.06 -8.25
C TYR A 113 -6.89 -4.90 -7.36
N ASN A 114 -5.61 -4.62 -7.40
CA ASN A 114 -4.91 -3.75 -6.46
C ASN A 114 -4.86 -2.30 -6.93
N GLY A 115 -5.58 -1.43 -6.26
CA GLY A 115 -5.57 0.02 -6.48
C GLY A 115 -4.44 0.68 -5.69
N MET A 116 -3.21 0.67 -6.24
CA MET A 116 -2.05 1.28 -5.58
C MET A 116 -2.04 2.80 -5.68
N LEU A 117 -1.65 3.41 -4.57
CA LEU A 117 -1.32 4.82 -4.47
C LEU A 117 0.06 5.10 -5.07
N ASN A 118 0.31 6.34 -5.48
CA ASN A 118 1.63 6.78 -5.93
C ASN A 118 2.58 7.02 -4.73
N PRO A 119 3.64 6.21 -4.55
CA PRO A 119 4.58 6.38 -3.42
C PRO A 119 5.38 7.70 -3.46
N SER A 120 5.48 8.35 -4.61
CA SER A 120 6.19 9.61 -4.77
C SER A 120 5.34 10.85 -4.47
N ASN A 121 4.00 10.68 -4.32
CA ASN A 121 3.11 11.78 -3.98
C ASN A 121 3.28 12.19 -2.49
N PRO A 122 3.64 13.46 -2.19
CA PRO A 122 3.85 13.92 -0.81
C PRO A 122 2.60 13.78 0.07
N GLU A 123 1.40 14.01 -0.47
CA GLU A 123 0.14 13.90 0.28
C GLU A 123 -0.14 12.45 0.65
N VAL A 124 0.09 11.51 -0.28
CA VAL A 124 0.00 10.06 -0.04
C VAL A 124 0.96 9.65 1.07
N ARG A 125 2.20 10.14 1.02
CA ARG A 125 3.22 9.81 2.03
C ARG A 125 2.82 10.30 3.42
N GLU A 126 2.36 11.55 3.52
CA GLU A 126 1.90 12.10 4.80
C GLU A 126 0.67 11.36 5.34
N TYR A 127 -0.29 11.04 4.48
CA TYR A 127 -1.45 10.23 4.84
C TYR A 127 -1.04 8.86 5.41
N GLN A 128 -0.14 8.13 4.74
CA GLN A 128 0.31 6.82 5.21
C GLN A 128 1.14 6.91 6.50
N LYS A 129 1.97 7.94 6.63
CA LYS A 129 2.73 8.21 7.85
C LYS A 129 1.80 8.44 9.04
N ASN A 130 0.74 9.25 8.84
CA ASN A 130 -0.23 9.54 9.91
C ASN A 130 -0.94 8.26 10.39
N ILE A 131 -1.29 7.33 9.48
CA ILE A 131 -1.87 6.04 9.85
C ILE A 131 -0.87 5.17 10.63
N LEU A 132 0.41 5.15 10.22
CA LEU A 132 1.46 4.39 10.91
C LEU A 132 1.71 4.90 12.31
N VAL A 133 1.82 6.22 12.47
CA VAL A 133 2.01 6.87 13.78
C VAL A 133 0.80 6.59 14.67
N GLU A 134 -0.41 6.77 14.15
CA GLU A 134 -1.65 6.46 14.89
C GLU A 134 -1.68 5.01 15.37
N PHE A 135 -1.31 4.05 14.49
CA PHE A 135 -1.24 2.65 14.87
C PHE A 135 -0.23 2.40 16.00
N ALA A 136 0.97 2.95 15.88
CA ALA A 136 2.02 2.80 16.90
C ALA A 136 1.63 3.41 18.26
N GLU A 137 0.95 4.58 18.24
CA GLU A 137 0.46 5.24 19.45
C GLU A 137 -0.71 4.49 20.09
N ARG A 138 -1.60 3.90 19.27
CA ARG A 138 -2.77 3.16 19.74
C ARG A 138 -2.42 1.79 20.31
N TYR A 139 -1.41 1.14 19.76
CA TYR A 139 -0.98 -0.21 20.15
C TYR A 139 0.52 -0.25 20.51
N PRO A 140 0.94 0.47 21.57
CA PRO A 140 2.35 0.55 21.96
C PRO A 140 2.92 -0.78 22.46
N ASP A 141 2.06 -1.73 22.77
CA ASP A 141 2.37 -3.09 23.20
C ASP A 141 2.26 -4.13 22.07
N ALA A 142 2.02 -3.73 20.84
CA ALA A 142 2.21 -4.62 19.69
C ALA A 142 3.70 -4.96 19.55
N ASP A 143 4.02 -6.22 19.26
CA ASP A 143 5.41 -6.70 19.15
C ASP A 143 6.13 -6.24 17.88
N GLY A 144 5.39 -5.73 16.90
CA GLY A 144 5.95 -5.14 15.69
C GLY A 144 4.92 -4.70 14.67
N ILE A 145 5.43 -3.99 13.66
CA ILE A 145 4.66 -3.52 12.51
C ILE A 145 5.25 -4.13 11.24
N ILE A 146 4.39 -4.72 10.41
CA ILE A 146 4.76 -5.23 9.09
C ILE A 146 4.28 -4.23 8.05
N PHE A 147 5.23 -3.69 7.27
CA PHE A 147 4.95 -2.81 6.15
C PHE A 147 4.71 -3.66 4.90
N ASP A 148 3.48 -4.11 4.70
CA ASP A 148 3.11 -4.77 3.45
C ASP A 148 2.86 -3.73 2.36
N ARG A 149 3.04 -4.10 1.09
CA ARG A 149 2.89 -3.23 -0.09
C ARG A 149 3.64 -1.90 0.01
N LEU A 150 4.77 -1.89 0.70
CA LEU A 150 5.72 -0.78 0.73
C LEU A 150 6.54 -0.78 -0.57
N ARG A 151 5.88 -0.54 -1.68
CA ARG A 151 6.44 -0.64 -3.04
C ARG A 151 5.56 0.06 -4.06
N TYR A 152 6.09 0.33 -5.23
CA TYR A 152 5.28 0.57 -6.43
C TYR A 152 4.52 -0.71 -6.84
N ASP A 153 3.44 -0.60 -7.62
CA ASP A 153 2.69 -1.77 -8.07
C ASP A 153 3.57 -2.72 -8.89
N ASN A 154 4.11 -2.19 -9.97
CA ASN A 154 5.05 -2.92 -10.83
C ASN A 154 5.98 -1.95 -11.59
N ILE A 155 6.72 -2.46 -12.59
CA ILE A 155 7.67 -1.64 -13.36
C ILE A 155 7.00 -0.70 -14.36
N THR A 156 5.76 -0.96 -14.73
CA THR A 156 4.95 -0.13 -15.64
C THR A 156 4.15 0.96 -14.91
N SER A 157 4.39 1.16 -13.62
CA SER A 157 3.83 2.23 -12.77
C SER A 157 4.87 2.70 -11.72
N ASP A 158 4.87 3.91 -11.19
CA ASP A 158 4.02 5.03 -11.55
C ASP A 158 4.68 5.87 -12.65
N PHE A 159 3.92 6.23 -13.66
CA PHE A 159 4.36 7.12 -14.73
C PHE A 159 3.53 8.41 -14.76
N SER A 160 3.19 8.97 -13.60
CA SER A 160 2.55 10.28 -13.49
C SER A 160 3.52 11.41 -13.86
N GLU A 161 2.97 12.57 -14.21
CA GLU A 161 3.78 13.77 -14.45
C GLU A 161 4.54 14.21 -13.19
N LEU A 162 3.97 14.00 -12.01
CA LEU A 162 4.66 14.22 -10.74
C LEU A 162 5.94 13.37 -10.62
N SER A 163 5.83 12.07 -10.91
CA SER A 163 6.99 11.17 -10.88
C SER A 163 8.05 11.55 -11.92
N ARG A 164 7.64 12.01 -13.10
CA ARG A 164 8.54 12.54 -14.10
C ARG A 164 9.34 13.74 -13.58
N GLN A 165 8.66 14.74 -13.06
CA GLN A 165 9.29 15.99 -12.56
C GLN A 165 10.27 15.68 -11.41
N GLN A 166 9.88 14.86 -10.44
CA GLN A 166 10.74 14.48 -9.33
C GLN A 166 11.95 13.65 -9.77
N PHE A 167 11.79 12.79 -10.76
CA PHE A 167 12.91 12.04 -11.33
C PHE A 167 13.88 12.96 -12.07
N GLU A 168 13.40 13.88 -12.92
CA GLU A 168 14.23 14.87 -13.62
C GLU A 168 15.00 15.74 -12.63
N GLU A 169 14.36 16.16 -11.53
CA GLU A 169 15.00 16.93 -10.46
C GLU A 169 16.09 16.11 -9.73
N TRP A 170 15.77 14.87 -9.35
CA TRP A 170 16.71 14.00 -8.64
C TRP A 170 17.93 13.61 -9.48
N SER A 171 17.71 13.28 -10.75
CA SER A 171 18.76 12.76 -11.64
C SER A 171 19.55 13.84 -12.38
N GLY A 172 19.01 15.04 -12.51
CA GLY A 172 19.52 16.10 -13.40
C GLY A 172 19.34 15.79 -14.90
N LEU A 173 18.68 14.69 -15.23
CA LEU A 173 18.39 14.28 -16.61
C LEU A 173 17.14 15.01 -17.14
N LYS A 174 17.02 15.09 -18.46
CA LYS A 174 15.83 15.60 -19.14
C LYS A 174 15.22 14.51 -20.00
N LEU A 175 13.95 14.21 -19.76
CA LEU A 175 13.20 13.21 -20.53
C LEU A 175 12.58 13.90 -21.74
N GLU A 176 13.10 13.59 -22.93
CA GLU A 176 12.60 14.15 -24.21
C GLU A 176 11.35 13.40 -24.68
N LYS A 177 11.32 12.09 -24.44
CA LYS A 177 10.20 11.21 -24.78
C LYS A 177 9.80 10.42 -23.52
N TYR A 178 8.81 10.92 -22.82
CA TYR A 178 8.30 10.26 -21.63
C TYR A 178 7.00 9.50 -21.93
N PRO A 179 6.87 8.21 -21.52
CA PRO A 179 7.82 7.45 -20.70
C PRO A 179 8.86 6.61 -21.48
N GLU A 180 8.91 6.73 -22.82
CA GLU A 180 9.74 5.88 -23.71
C GLU A 180 11.24 5.99 -23.44
N ASP A 181 11.72 7.09 -22.86
CA ASP A 181 13.10 7.23 -22.42
C ASP A 181 13.47 6.33 -21.23
N ILE A 182 12.46 5.73 -20.57
CA ILE A 182 12.59 4.82 -19.43
C ILE A 182 12.29 3.39 -19.82
N ILE A 183 11.07 3.13 -20.32
CA ILE A 183 10.64 1.86 -20.91
C ILE A 183 9.84 2.12 -22.18
N TYR A 184 9.85 1.17 -23.09
CA TYR A 184 9.00 1.21 -24.29
C TYR A 184 8.42 -0.16 -24.57
N TRP A 185 7.44 -0.22 -25.46
CA TRP A 185 6.78 -1.45 -25.87
C TRP A 185 7.17 -1.79 -27.30
N GLU A 186 7.58 -3.05 -27.52
CA GLU A 186 7.92 -3.62 -28.82
C GLU A 186 7.24 -4.98 -28.95
N ASP A 187 6.36 -5.12 -29.94
CA ASP A 187 5.56 -6.34 -30.16
C ASP A 187 4.84 -6.83 -28.89
N GLY A 188 4.27 -5.90 -28.14
CA GLY A 188 3.57 -6.19 -26.87
C GLY A 188 4.47 -6.53 -25.68
N ASN A 189 5.79 -6.54 -25.87
CA ASN A 189 6.77 -6.79 -24.82
C ASN A 189 7.39 -5.49 -24.32
N MET A 190 7.50 -5.35 -23.00
CA MET A 190 8.19 -4.22 -22.39
C MET A 190 9.71 -4.36 -22.62
N ARG A 191 10.33 -3.24 -23.00
CA ARG A 191 11.78 -3.10 -23.17
C ARG A 191 12.31 -1.97 -22.30
N HIS A 192 13.53 -2.12 -21.80
CA HIS A 192 14.23 -1.06 -21.08
C HIS A 192 14.84 -0.07 -22.06
N SER A 193 14.78 1.23 -21.71
CA SER A 193 15.36 2.31 -22.49
C SER A 193 16.57 2.93 -21.78
N LYS A 194 17.07 4.06 -22.32
CA LYS A 194 18.35 4.68 -21.92
C LYS A 194 18.46 5.06 -20.44
N TYR A 195 17.34 5.42 -19.77
CA TYR A 195 17.33 5.86 -18.37
C TYR A 195 16.61 4.90 -17.41
N PHE A 196 16.43 3.64 -17.82
CA PHE A 196 15.73 2.66 -17.00
C PHE A 196 16.41 2.41 -15.65
N LYS A 197 17.74 2.32 -15.65
CA LYS A 197 18.52 2.04 -14.43
C LYS A 197 18.38 3.17 -13.42
N GLU A 198 18.53 4.40 -13.85
CA GLU A 198 18.40 5.61 -13.03
C GLU A 198 16.97 5.75 -12.49
N TRP A 199 15.96 5.42 -13.30
CA TRP A 199 14.56 5.41 -12.86
C TRP A 199 14.33 4.40 -11.73
N VAL A 200 14.87 3.20 -11.83
CA VAL A 200 14.76 2.17 -10.78
C VAL A 200 15.49 2.60 -9.50
N GLU A 201 16.68 3.19 -9.63
CA GLU A 201 17.44 3.74 -8.50
C GLU A 201 16.67 4.87 -7.79
N TRP A 202 16.12 5.81 -8.56
CA TRP A 202 15.28 6.86 -8.00
C TRP A 202 14.07 6.30 -7.23
N ARG A 203 13.33 5.39 -7.82
CA ARG A 203 12.18 4.73 -7.16
C ARG A 203 12.59 4.04 -5.85
N ALA A 204 13.75 3.41 -5.83
CA ALA A 204 14.28 2.82 -4.62
C ALA A 204 14.56 3.87 -3.53
N THR A 205 15.08 5.05 -3.90
CA THR A 205 15.28 6.15 -2.94
C THR A 205 13.96 6.69 -2.40
N VAL A 206 12.90 6.77 -3.24
CA VAL A 206 11.56 7.17 -2.80
C VAL A 206 11.01 6.23 -1.74
N ILE A 207 11.11 4.92 -1.96
CA ILE A 207 10.64 3.92 -0.97
C ILE A 207 11.51 3.96 0.30
N LYS A 208 12.83 4.01 0.15
CA LYS A 208 13.76 4.06 1.29
C LYS A 208 13.50 5.27 2.18
N SER A 209 13.36 6.45 1.60
CA SER A 209 13.10 7.70 2.35
C SER A 209 11.74 7.75 3.06
N PHE A 210 10.83 6.83 2.76
CA PHE A 210 9.58 6.70 3.50
C PHE A 210 9.77 5.96 4.85
N VAL A 211 10.77 5.10 4.93
CA VAL A 211 11.05 4.28 6.13
C VAL A 211 12.01 4.98 7.08
N GLU A 212 12.84 5.90 6.57
CA GLU A 212 13.79 6.72 7.34
C GLU A 212 13.08 7.90 8.04
#